data_cc68d244c1774a893fad8b3962410aed
#
_entry.id   cc68d244c1774a893fad8b3962410aed
#
_cell.length_a   1.000
_cell.length_b   1.000
_cell.length_c   1.000
_cell.angle_alpha   90.00
_cell.angle_beta   90.00
_cell.angle_gamma   90.00
#
_symmetry.space_group_name_H-M   'P 1'
#
loop_
_entity.id
_entity.type
_entity.pdbx_description
1 polymer ?
#
loop_
_entity_poly.entity_id
_entity_poly.type
_entity_poly.pdbx_seq_one_letter_code
_entity_poly.pdbx_strand_id
1 'polypeptide(L)'
;MLWYCEFYKVENIKITEGAFFLDILKFMQHLKLSVVPDSTGMVGFNPGPKTHDGLYFEKQSDEEGNKTLNLMMRMANRLIGEGMRTTVSDLEKDWHEDMIWWGPGGIGASYTYDGYLKGHTGPFEENLEFVEFSGHVLENSEGNFGGWFGWPNLKMRPKGNYMGLTQNTDLIGEMRVVDLYRRDKNKIAENWILIDHLHFLKCIGIDLLERNRKLKD
;
A
#
# COMPACT_ATOMS: atom_id res chain seq x y z
N MET A 1 17.50 3.47 -4.28
CA MET A 1 16.52 2.86 -5.22
C MET A 1 15.27 3.69 -5.19
N LEU A 2 14.61 3.87 -6.31
CA LEU A 2 13.31 4.50 -6.44
C LEU A 2 12.27 3.43 -6.74
N TRP A 3 11.21 3.39 -5.97
CA TRP A 3 10.08 2.52 -6.17
C TRP A 3 8.96 3.30 -6.83
N TYR A 4 8.38 2.74 -7.90
CA TYR A 4 7.31 3.37 -8.63
C TYR A 4 6.35 2.35 -9.22
N CYS A 5 5.14 2.80 -9.54
CA CYS A 5 4.14 2.04 -10.25
C CYS A 5 3.47 2.93 -11.31
N GLU A 6 3.19 2.37 -12.46
CA GLU A 6 2.53 3.05 -13.58
C GLU A 6 1.32 2.26 -14.04
N PHE A 7 0.26 2.99 -14.38
CA PHE A 7 -0.96 2.46 -15.01
C PHE A 7 -1.22 3.25 -16.27
N TYR A 8 -1.62 2.56 -17.33
CA TYR A 8 -1.96 3.19 -18.60
C TYR A 8 -3.29 2.71 -19.10
N LYS A 9 -4.16 3.65 -19.50
CA LYS A 9 -5.36 3.35 -20.27
C LYS A 9 -5.01 3.42 -21.74
N VAL A 10 -5.33 2.34 -22.45
CA VAL A 10 -5.07 2.22 -23.89
C VAL A 10 -6.38 2.14 -24.65
N GLU A 11 -6.60 3.05 -25.58
CA GLU A 11 -7.74 3.08 -26.49
C GLU A 11 -7.23 3.21 -27.92
N ASN A 12 -7.70 2.32 -28.81
CA ASN A 12 -7.27 2.32 -30.23
C ASN A 12 -5.73 2.33 -30.40
N ILE A 13 -5.03 1.50 -29.61
CA ILE A 13 -3.55 1.35 -29.63
C ILE A 13 -2.81 2.63 -29.19
N LYS A 14 -3.49 3.57 -28.54
CA LYS A 14 -2.90 4.79 -28.01
C LYS A 14 -3.10 4.88 -26.50
N ILE A 15 -2.09 5.32 -25.78
CA ILE A 15 -2.22 5.69 -24.37
C ILE A 15 -3.03 6.98 -24.31
N THR A 16 -4.18 6.94 -23.64
CA THR A 16 -5.09 8.09 -23.47
C THR A 16 -5.01 8.69 -22.07
N GLU A 17 -4.68 7.88 -21.08
CA GLU A 17 -4.53 8.30 -19.70
C GLU A 17 -3.37 7.53 -19.06
N GLY A 18 -2.72 8.12 -18.05
CA GLY A 18 -1.69 7.48 -17.26
C GLY A 18 -1.74 7.92 -15.80
N ALA A 19 -1.45 7.01 -14.89
CA ALA A 19 -1.25 7.30 -13.48
C ALA A 19 0.15 6.83 -13.07
N PHE A 20 0.88 7.69 -12.35
CA PHE A 20 2.24 7.44 -11.93
C PHE A 20 2.39 7.69 -10.44
N PHE A 21 2.89 6.69 -9.72
CA PHE A 21 3.11 6.71 -8.28
C PHE A 21 4.57 6.50 -7.95
N LEU A 22 5.10 7.30 -7.04
CA LEU A 22 6.47 7.23 -6.55
C LEU A 22 6.49 7.08 -5.04
N ASP A 23 7.26 6.13 -4.53
CA ASP A 23 7.59 6.08 -3.10
C ASP A 23 8.76 7.03 -2.80
N ILE A 24 8.45 8.33 -2.74
CA ILE A 24 9.43 9.37 -2.47
C ILE A 24 10.01 9.22 -1.05
N LEU A 25 9.18 8.83 -0.07
CA LEU A 25 9.67 8.66 1.30
C LEU A 25 10.71 7.54 1.40
N LYS A 26 10.48 6.41 0.72
CA LYS A 26 11.47 5.34 0.64
C LYS A 26 12.75 5.77 -0.07
N PHE A 27 12.60 6.56 -1.14
CA PHE A 27 13.76 7.14 -1.82
C PHE A 27 14.57 8.06 -0.89
N MET A 28 13.90 8.92 -0.11
CA MET A 28 14.53 9.77 0.90
C MET A 28 15.27 8.93 1.95
N GLN A 29 14.67 7.85 2.45
CA GLN A 29 15.32 6.92 3.40
C GLN A 29 16.58 6.28 2.80
N HIS A 30 16.55 5.87 1.52
CA HIS A 30 17.75 5.36 0.83
C HIS A 30 18.86 6.41 0.66
N LEU A 31 18.50 7.68 0.60
CA LEU A 31 19.45 8.79 0.66
C LEU A 31 19.89 9.15 2.09
N LYS A 32 19.49 8.36 3.08
CA LYS A 32 19.74 8.60 4.51
C LYS A 32 19.17 9.92 5.02
N LEU A 33 18.05 10.34 4.47
CA LEU A 33 17.29 11.50 4.94
C LEU A 33 16.26 11.03 5.96
N SER A 34 16.54 11.24 7.24
CA SER A 34 15.68 10.78 8.36
C SER A 34 14.57 11.79 8.65
N VAL A 35 13.62 11.92 7.73
CA VAL A 35 12.48 12.85 7.87
C VAL A 35 11.33 12.30 8.70
N VAL A 36 11.30 11.01 8.94
CA VAL A 36 10.40 10.30 9.85
C VAL A 36 11.21 9.41 10.79
N PRO A 37 10.68 9.03 11.96
CA PRO A 37 11.29 8.03 12.83
C PRO A 37 11.47 6.68 12.14
N ASP A 38 12.11 5.75 12.81
CA ASP A 38 12.35 4.40 12.30
C ASP A 38 11.04 3.68 11.97
N SER A 39 11.08 2.92 10.89
CA SER A 39 9.95 2.12 10.43
C SER A 39 9.61 1.00 11.42
N THR A 40 8.34 0.66 11.54
CA THR A 40 7.86 -0.45 12.37
C THR A 40 8.10 -1.83 11.74
N GLY A 41 8.17 -1.89 10.41
CA GLY A 41 8.53 -3.07 9.64
C GLY A 41 10.00 -3.07 9.22
N MET A 42 10.38 -4.11 8.50
CA MET A 42 11.75 -4.25 7.99
C MET A 42 12.06 -3.22 6.91
N VAL A 43 13.08 -2.41 7.13
CA VAL A 43 13.60 -1.48 6.12
C VAL A 43 14.56 -2.22 5.21
N GLY A 44 14.27 -2.23 3.92
CA GLY A 44 15.10 -2.92 2.97
C GLY A 44 14.64 -2.73 1.53
N PHE A 45 15.13 -3.62 0.71
CA PHE A 45 14.84 -3.72 -0.69
C PHE A 45 13.54 -4.51 -0.89
N ASN A 46 12.61 -4.00 -1.65
CA ASN A 46 11.42 -4.75 -2.03
C ASN A 46 11.65 -5.41 -3.38
N PRO A 47 11.89 -6.72 -3.41
CA PRO A 47 12.11 -7.46 -4.67
C PRO A 47 10.79 -7.62 -5.44
N GLY A 48 10.91 -8.11 -6.66
CA GLY A 48 9.79 -8.68 -7.39
C GLY A 48 9.29 -9.98 -6.73
N PRO A 49 8.28 -10.63 -7.33
CA PRO A 49 7.68 -11.84 -6.75
C PRO A 49 8.71 -12.96 -6.56
N LYS A 50 8.59 -13.69 -5.45
CA LYS A 50 9.47 -14.82 -5.12
C LYS A 50 9.45 -15.95 -6.15
N THR A 51 8.44 -15.98 -6.98
CA THR A 51 8.24 -16.95 -8.07
C THR A 51 8.93 -16.55 -9.39
N HIS A 52 9.45 -15.33 -9.49
CA HIS A 52 10.11 -14.77 -10.67
C HIS A 52 9.24 -14.73 -11.94
N ASP A 53 7.92 -14.65 -11.80
CA ASP A 53 6.93 -14.68 -12.86
C ASP A 53 6.10 -13.37 -12.93
N GLY A 54 6.61 -12.26 -12.42
CA GLY A 54 5.92 -10.96 -12.38
C GLY A 54 5.82 -10.23 -13.72
N LEU A 55 6.33 -10.81 -14.83
CA LEU A 55 6.22 -10.25 -16.17
C LEU A 55 5.48 -11.23 -17.07
N TYR A 56 4.33 -10.80 -17.57
CA TYR A 56 3.56 -11.52 -18.59
C TYR A 56 3.80 -10.92 -19.97
N PHE A 57 4.27 -11.73 -20.90
CA PHE A 57 4.47 -11.36 -22.30
C PHE A 57 3.32 -11.87 -23.19
N GLU A 58 2.48 -12.75 -22.66
CA GLU A 58 1.32 -13.32 -23.33
C GLU A 58 0.10 -13.18 -22.42
N LYS A 59 -1.07 -13.04 -23.04
CA LYS A 59 -2.35 -12.98 -22.33
C LYS A 59 -2.55 -14.26 -21.51
N GLN A 60 -2.90 -14.09 -20.24
CA GLN A 60 -3.22 -15.18 -19.35
C GLN A 60 -4.72 -15.56 -19.43
N SER A 61 -5.11 -16.64 -18.79
CA SER A 61 -6.49 -17.07 -18.72
C SER A 61 -7.37 -16.05 -18.00
N ASP A 62 -8.47 -15.62 -18.62
CA ASP A 62 -9.45 -14.74 -18.00
C ASP A 62 -10.05 -15.38 -16.72
N GLU A 63 -10.15 -16.72 -16.65
CA GLU A 63 -10.62 -17.43 -15.46
C GLU A 63 -9.65 -17.24 -14.28
N GLU A 64 -8.35 -17.36 -14.52
CA GLU A 64 -7.33 -17.15 -13.46
C GLU A 64 -7.27 -15.69 -13.03
N GLY A 65 -7.36 -14.74 -13.96
CA GLY A 65 -7.48 -13.32 -13.64
C GLY A 65 -8.70 -13.04 -12.76
N ASN A 66 -9.88 -13.55 -13.12
CA ASN A 66 -11.10 -13.38 -12.34
C ASN A 66 -11.00 -14.00 -10.94
N LYS A 67 -10.35 -15.16 -10.77
CA LYS A 67 -10.07 -15.74 -9.43
C LYS A 67 -9.23 -14.79 -8.58
N THR A 68 -8.22 -14.19 -9.18
CA THR A 68 -7.34 -13.22 -8.50
C THR A 68 -8.11 -11.96 -8.11
N LEU A 69 -8.86 -11.37 -9.03
CA LEU A 69 -9.66 -10.18 -8.77
C LEU A 69 -10.69 -10.42 -7.66
N ASN A 70 -11.44 -11.51 -7.75
CA ASN A 70 -12.46 -11.86 -6.75
C ASN A 70 -11.85 -12.07 -5.35
N LEU A 71 -10.67 -12.68 -5.27
CA LEU A 71 -9.97 -12.86 -4.00
C LEU A 71 -9.55 -11.52 -3.39
N MET A 72 -8.90 -10.66 -4.19
CA MET A 72 -8.47 -9.32 -3.76
C MET A 72 -9.65 -8.48 -3.27
N MET A 73 -10.71 -8.40 -4.08
CA MET A 73 -11.88 -7.59 -3.77
C MET A 73 -12.64 -8.12 -2.56
N ARG A 74 -12.72 -9.43 -2.37
CA ARG A 74 -13.31 -10.03 -1.17
C ARG A 74 -12.53 -9.63 0.09
N MET A 75 -11.20 -9.69 0.02
CA MET A 75 -10.32 -9.29 1.12
C MET A 75 -10.47 -7.80 1.41
N ALA A 76 -10.39 -6.94 0.39
CA ALA A 76 -10.50 -5.49 0.54
C ALA A 76 -11.87 -5.07 1.10
N ASN A 77 -12.96 -5.63 0.59
CA ASN A 77 -14.31 -5.32 1.06
C ASN A 77 -14.50 -5.69 2.54
N ARG A 78 -13.88 -6.78 3.00
CA ARG A 78 -13.89 -7.13 4.43
C ARG A 78 -13.11 -6.10 5.24
N LEU A 79 -11.89 -5.79 4.83
CA LEU A 79 -11.05 -4.83 5.53
C LEU A 79 -11.72 -3.44 5.64
N ILE A 80 -12.35 -2.97 4.56
CA ILE A 80 -13.11 -1.72 4.52
C ILE A 80 -14.35 -1.82 5.44
N GLY A 81 -15.09 -2.93 5.37
CA GLY A 81 -16.28 -3.16 6.20
C GLY A 81 -15.99 -3.19 7.70
N GLU A 82 -14.81 -3.63 8.09
CA GLU A 82 -14.31 -3.63 9.47
C GLU A 82 -13.59 -2.32 9.86
N GLY A 83 -13.69 -1.27 9.05
CA GLY A 83 -13.08 0.03 9.30
C GLY A 83 -11.54 -0.01 9.29
N MET A 84 -10.96 -0.79 8.39
CA MET A 84 -9.52 -1.00 8.22
C MET A 84 -8.87 -1.78 9.37
N ARG A 85 -9.66 -2.54 10.13
CA ARG A 85 -9.16 -3.46 11.16
C ARG A 85 -9.02 -4.86 10.59
N THR A 86 -8.09 -5.62 11.16
CA THR A 86 -7.92 -7.02 10.79
C THR A 86 -7.41 -7.85 11.96
N THR A 87 -7.80 -9.11 11.98
CA THR A 87 -7.38 -10.12 12.97
C THR A 87 -6.65 -11.25 12.27
N VAL A 88 -5.97 -12.12 13.04
CA VAL A 88 -5.40 -13.36 12.49
C VAL A 88 -6.48 -14.18 11.76
N SER A 89 -7.66 -14.30 12.35
CA SER A 89 -8.79 -15.05 11.75
C SER A 89 -9.27 -14.43 10.43
N ASP A 90 -9.12 -13.13 10.23
CA ASP A 90 -9.45 -12.49 8.95
C ASP A 90 -8.35 -12.73 7.91
N LEU A 91 -7.10 -12.68 8.32
CA LEU A 91 -5.97 -13.00 7.45
C LEU A 91 -6.03 -14.44 6.96
N GLU A 92 -6.33 -15.40 7.84
CA GLU A 92 -6.47 -16.83 7.51
C GLU A 92 -7.46 -17.13 6.39
N LYS A 93 -8.45 -16.27 6.18
CA LYS A 93 -9.46 -16.45 5.13
C LYS A 93 -8.90 -16.22 3.72
N ASP A 94 -7.98 -15.27 3.58
CA ASP A 94 -7.55 -14.78 2.27
C ASP A 94 -6.04 -14.83 2.04
N TRP A 95 -5.23 -14.97 3.08
CA TRP A 95 -3.79 -14.90 3.00
C TRP A 95 -3.12 -16.21 3.36
N HIS A 96 -1.95 -16.47 2.81
CA HIS A 96 -1.05 -17.53 3.30
C HIS A 96 -0.42 -17.11 4.62
N GLU A 97 -0.15 -18.06 5.50
CA GLU A 97 0.50 -17.80 6.79
C GLU A 97 1.91 -17.19 6.62
N ASP A 98 2.64 -17.62 5.59
CA ASP A 98 3.97 -17.15 5.21
C ASP A 98 3.92 -15.95 4.24
N MET A 99 2.83 -15.20 4.25
CA MET A 99 2.63 -14.01 3.43
C MET A 99 3.77 -13.00 3.59
N ILE A 100 4.00 -12.24 2.53
CA ILE A 100 4.91 -11.10 2.57
C ILE A 100 4.14 -9.83 2.16
N TRP A 101 4.22 -8.83 3.00
CA TRP A 101 3.70 -7.50 2.75
C TRP A 101 4.86 -6.53 2.55
N TRP A 102 5.08 -6.10 1.31
CA TRP A 102 6.14 -5.17 0.94
C TRP A 102 5.66 -3.74 1.11
N GLY A 103 5.78 -3.23 2.33
CA GLY A 103 5.29 -1.91 2.70
C GLY A 103 6.11 -0.75 2.16
N PRO A 104 5.49 0.46 2.14
CA PRO A 104 6.11 1.67 1.64
C PRO A 104 7.14 2.25 2.60
N GLY A 105 7.83 3.29 2.14
CA GLY A 105 8.72 4.08 2.98
C GLY A 105 8.04 4.60 4.24
N GLY A 106 8.75 4.57 5.36
CA GLY A 106 8.24 4.94 6.68
C GLY A 106 7.53 3.82 7.44
N ILE A 107 7.08 2.74 6.76
CA ILE A 107 6.47 1.56 7.40
C ILE A 107 7.41 0.37 7.28
N GLY A 108 7.82 0.00 6.06
CA GLY A 108 8.68 -1.15 5.82
C GLY A 108 7.93 -2.46 5.58
N ALA A 109 8.67 -3.54 5.32
CA ALA A 109 8.10 -4.85 5.01
C ALA A 109 7.72 -5.64 6.27
N SER A 110 6.71 -6.49 6.13
CA SER A 110 6.24 -7.40 7.18
C SER A 110 6.09 -8.81 6.62
N TYR A 111 6.39 -9.81 7.44
CA TYR A 111 6.31 -11.23 7.12
C TYR A 111 5.37 -11.91 8.09
N THR A 112 4.62 -12.90 7.63
CA THR A 112 3.64 -13.66 8.39
C THR A 112 2.49 -12.79 8.94
N TYR A 113 1.45 -13.42 9.45
CA TYR A 113 0.32 -12.70 10.08
C TYR A 113 0.78 -11.86 11.27
N ASP A 114 1.60 -12.44 12.13
CA ASP A 114 2.08 -11.75 13.34
C ASP A 114 2.94 -10.52 13.01
N GLY A 115 3.86 -10.66 12.05
CA GLY A 115 4.67 -9.53 11.57
C GLY A 115 3.83 -8.44 10.91
N TYR A 116 2.81 -8.82 10.11
CA TYR A 116 1.89 -7.88 9.48
C TYR A 116 1.05 -7.11 10.51
N LEU A 117 0.49 -7.82 11.50
CA LEU A 117 -0.27 -7.18 12.57
C LEU A 117 0.58 -6.23 13.41
N LYS A 118 1.80 -6.61 13.76
CA LYS A 118 2.71 -5.79 14.58
C LYS A 118 3.34 -4.63 13.81
N GLY A 119 3.72 -4.86 12.55
CA GLY A 119 4.50 -3.90 11.76
C GLY A 119 3.62 -2.92 10.96
N HIS A 120 2.39 -3.28 10.65
CA HIS A 120 1.52 -2.47 9.82
C HIS A 120 0.15 -2.19 10.44
N THR A 121 -0.73 -3.19 10.54
CA THR A 121 -2.13 -2.91 10.91
C THR A 121 -2.29 -2.42 12.33
N GLY A 122 -1.54 -2.95 13.30
CA GLY A 122 -1.57 -2.48 14.69
C GLY A 122 -1.22 -0.99 14.78
N PRO A 123 -0.02 -0.56 14.33
CA PRO A 123 0.33 0.87 14.29
C PRO A 123 -0.64 1.74 13.50
N PHE A 124 -1.25 1.20 12.43
CA PHE A 124 -2.24 1.90 11.63
C PHE A 124 -3.54 2.11 12.44
N GLU A 125 -4.08 1.06 13.05
CA GLU A 125 -5.28 1.09 13.89
C GLU A 125 -5.10 1.96 15.14
N GLU A 126 -3.93 1.94 15.75
CA GLU A 126 -3.61 2.75 16.93
C GLU A 126 -3.57 4.24 16.62
N ASN A 127 -3.08 4.61 15.45
CA ASN A 127 -2.73 6.00 15.11
C ASN A 127 -3.65 6.66 14.09
N LEU A 128 -4.52 5.89 13.42
CA LEU A 128 -5.45 6.41 12.43
C LEU A 128 -6.88 5.92 12.69
N GLU A 129 -7.84 6.79 12.43
CA GLU A 129 -9.26 6.49 12.38
C GLU A 129 -9.71 6.45 10.93
N PHE A 130 -10.36 5.36 10.53
CA PHE A 130 -11.00 5.27 9.22
C PHE A 130 -12.22 6.18 9.17
N VAL A 131 -12.26 7.05 8.16
CA VAL A 131 -13.36 8.02 7.97
C VAL A 131 -14.23 7.63 6.79
N GLU A 132 -13.61 7.32 5.64
CA GLU A 132 -14.34 7.07 4.40
C GLU A 132 -13.52 6.22 3.44
N PHE A 133 -14.18 5.32 2.74
CA PHE A 133 -13.65 4.70 1.52
C PHE A 133 -14.14 5.51 0.32
N SER A 134 -13.23 6.16 -0.39
CA SER A 134 -13.54 7.00 -1.55
C SER A 134 -13.59 6.22 -2.86
N GLY A 135 -13.11 4.98 -2.87
CA GLY A 135 -13.14 4.07 -4.01
C GLY A 135 -11.79 3.81 -4.68
N HIS A 136 -11.81 2.89 -5.62
CA HIS A 136 -10.69 2.66 -6.54
C HIS A 136 -10.95 3.36 -7.87
N VAL A 137 -9.91 3.93 -8.48
CA VAL A 137 -9.96 4.47 -9.84
C VAL A 137 -9.86 3.34 -10.86
N LEU A 138 -9.03 2.34 -10.53
CA LEU A 138 -8.81 1.15 -11.32
C LEU A 138 -8.71 -0.08 -10.44
N GLU A 139 -9.30 -1.16 -10.90
CA GLU A 139 -9.12 -2.52 -10.40
C GLU A 139 -8.83 -3.41 -11.60
N ASN A 140 -7.74 -4.17 -11.57
CA ASN A 140 -7.40 -5.09 -12.65
C ASN A 140 -6.71 -6.35 -12.15
N SER A 141 -6.68 -7.36 -13.02
CA SER A 141 -5.94 -8.59 -12.77
C SER A 141 -5.57 -9.28 -14.08
N GLU A 142 -4.45 -10.00 -14.04
CA GLU A 142 -3.99 -10.88 -15.11
C GLU A 142 -3.37 -12.11 -14.47
N GLY A 143 -3.88 -13.31 -14.78
CA GLY A 143 -3.37 -14.55 -14.19
C GLY A 143 -3.38 -14.52 -12.65
N ASN A 144 -2.22 -14.71 -12.05
CA ASN A 144 -2.04 -14.73 -10.59
C ASN A 144 -1.77 -13.36 -9.97
N PHE A 145 -1.68 -12.30 -10.78
CA PHE A 145 -1.44 -10.94 -10.31
C PHE A 145 -2.66 -10.07 -10.47
N GLY A 146 -2.81 -9.11 -9.58
CA GLY A 146 -3.86 -8.11 -9.68
C GLY A 146 -3.57 -6.95 -8.75
N GLY A 147 -4.36 -5.90 -8.86
CA GLY A 147 -4.19 -4.73 -8.01
C GLY A 147 -5.20 -3.64 -8.31
N TRP A 148 -5.08 -2.59 -7.53
CA TRP A 148 -5.87 -1.37 -7.68
C TRP A 148 -5.07 -0.14 -7.34
N PHE A 149 -5.59 1.01 -7.70
CA PHE A 149 -5.20 2.29 -7.11
C PHE A 149 -6.40 3.21 -6.93
N GLY A 150 -6.27 4.18 -6.06
CA GLY A 150 -7.25 5.25 -5.86
C GLY A 150 -6.59 6.61 -5.70
N TRP A 151 -7.39 7.67 -5.90
CA TRP A 151 -6.90 9.03 -5.90
C TRP A 151 -7.91 10.04 -5.32
N PRO A 152 -8.22 9.97 -4.00
CA PRO A 152 -7.74 9.00 -3.00
C PRO A 152 -8.53 7.68 -3.00
N ASN A 153 -8.02 6.67 -2.27
CA ASN A 153 -8.80 5.48 -1.91
C ASN A 153 -9.55 5.70 -0.60
N LEU A 154 -8.87 6.33 0.36
CA LEU A 154 -9.29 6.41 1.76
C LEU A 154 -9.19 7.84 2.26
N LYS A 155 -10.07 8.19 3.21
CA LYS A 155 -9.89 9.34 4.09
C LYS A 155 -9.67 8.85 5.51
N MET A 156 -8.62 9.34 6.13
CA MET A 156 -8.20 8.93 7.47
C MET A 156 -8.00 10.15 8.36
N ARG A 157 -8.35 10.02 9.64
CA ARG A 157 -8.07 11.03 10.66
C ARG A 157 -6.95 10.54 11.56
N PRO A 158 -5.89 11.33 11.83
CA PRO A 158 -4.86 10.94 12.77
C PRO A 158 -5.38 10.98 14.20
N LYS A 159 -4.92 10.05 15.02
CA LYS A 159 -5.15 10.02 16.47
C LYS A 159 -4.02 10.70 17.26
N GLY A 160 -3.04 11.28 16.54
CA GLY A 160 -2.00 12.15 17.13
C GLY A 160 -0.56 11.71 16.95
N ASN A 161 -0.27 10.47 16.53
CA ASN A 161 1.13 9.97 16.48
C ASN A 161 1.42 9.01 15.31
N TYR A 162 0.78 9.19 14.17
CA TYR A 162 1.05 8.34 13.01
C TYR A 162 2.48 8.51 12.52
N MET A 163 3.19 7.41 12.27
CA MET A 163 4.61 7.34 11.89
C MET A 163 5.54 8.04 12.90
N GLY A 164 5.18 8.08 14.19
CA GLY A 164 5.97 8.73 15.23
C GLY A 164 6.05 10.26 15.12
N LEU A 165 5.17 10.88 14.36
CA LEU A 165 5.07 12.32 14.20
C LEU A 165 3.79 12.83 14.89
N THR A 166 3.86 13.96 15.58
CA THR A 166 2.68 14.58 16.17
C THR A 166 1.85 15.29 15.10
N GLN A 167 0.58 14.91 14.97
CA GLN A 167 -0.36 15.48 14.02
C GLN A 167 -1.49 16.23 14.68
N ASN A 168 -2.14 17.11 13.89
CA ASN A 168 -3.41 17.70 14.27
C ASN A 168 -4.56 16.70 14.06
N THR A 169 -5.21 16.30 15.14
CA THR A 169 -6.30 15.31 15.16
C THR A 169 -7.64 15.83 14.60
N ASP A 170 -7.76 17.14 14.37
CA ASP A 170 -8.97 17.74 13.78
C ASP A 170 -8.99 17.65 12.25
N LEU A 171 -7.82 17.34 11.65
CA LEU A 171 -7.68 17.26 10.20
C LEU A 171 -8.00 15.86 9.69
N ILE A 172 -8.46 15.80 8.44
CA ILE A 172 -8.68 14.54 7.71
C ILE A 172 -7.72 14.56 6.51
N GLY A 173 -6.94 13.50 6.37
CA GLY A 173 -6.03 13.30 5.26
C GLY A 173 -6.59 12.38 4.19
N GLU A 174 -6.27 12.68 2.94
CA GLU A 174 -6.55 11.84 1.78
C GLU A 174 -5.37 10.90 1.55
N MET A 175 -5.66 9.60 1.50
CA MET A 175 -4.65 8.56 1.29
C MET A 175 -4.79 8.00 -0.12
N ARG A 176 -3.76 8.25 -0.94
CA ARG A 176 -3.63 7.71 -2.30
C ARG A 176 -2.78 6.47 -2.22
N VAL A 177 -3.34 5.34 -2.63
CA VAL A 177 -2.72 4.03 -2.45
C VAL A 177 -2.72 3.27 -3.76
N VAL A 178 -1.64 2.55 -3.99
CA VAL A 178 -1.54 1.45 -4.95
C VAL A 178 -1.32 0.18 -4.19
N ASP A 179 -2.08 -0.84 -4.52
CA ASP A 179 -1.90 -2.19 -4.02
C ASP A 179 -1.77 -3.17 -5.18
N LEU A 180 -0.69 -3.95 -5.19
CA LEU A 180 -0.46 -5.02 -6.14
C LEU A 180 -0.32 -6.34 -5.38
N TYR A 181 -0.96 -7.39 -5.86
CA TYR A 181 -1.03 -8.69 -5.18
C TYR A 181 -0.60 -9.81 -6.09
N ARG A 182 0.03 -10.82 -5.48
CA ARG A 182 0.23 -12.13 -6.09
C ARG A 182 -0.60 -13.16 -5.34
N ARG A 183 -1.46 -13.84 -6.09
CA ARG A 183 -2.18 -15.01 -5.62
C ARG A 183 -1.32 -16.26 -5.79
N ASP A 184 -1.38 -17.16 -4.83
CA ASP A 184 -0.93 -18.54 -4.94
C ASP A 184 -2.10 -19.47 -4.59
N LYS A 185 -2.56 -20.25 -5.57
CA LYS A 185 -3.78 -21.06 -5.45
C LYS A 185 -4.99 -20.19 -5.06
N ASN A 186 -5.50 -20.36 -3.84
CA ASN A 186 -6.71 -19.70 -3.36
C ASN A 186 -6.45 -18.58 -2.34
N LYS A 187 -5.18 -18.18 -2.12
CA LYS A 187 -4.78 -17.20 -1.12
C LYS A 187 -3.79 -16.20 -1.68
N ILE A 188 -3.75 -15.03 -1.09
CA ILE A 188 -2.74 -14.00 -1.36
C ILE A 188 -1.44 -14.41 -0.67
N ALA A 189 -0.35 -14.39 -1.42
CA ALA A 189 0.98 -14.75 -0.92
C ALA A 189 1.90 -13.54 -0.76
N GLU A 190 1.78 -12.56 -1.65
CA GLU A 190 2.59 -11.34 -1.63
C GLU A 190 1.73 -10.13 -1.98
N ASN A 191 2.06 -9.01 -1.36
CA ASN A 191 1.47 -7.71 -1.66
C ASN A 191 2.55 -6.63 -1.69
N TRP A 192 2.52 -5.77 -2.69
CA TRP A 192 3.37 -4.57 -2.83
C TRP A 192 2.47 -3.35 -2.76
N ILE A 193 2.78 -2.45 -1.84
CA ILE A 193 1.95 -1.26 -1.62
C ILE A 193 2.78 0.02 -1.72
N LEU A 194 2.24 1.01 -2.40
CA LEU A 194 2.73 2.38 -2.38
C LEU A 194 1.65 3.27 -1.77
N ILE A 195 2.06 4.11 -0.82
CA ILE A 195 1.21 5.13 -0.22
C ILE A 195 1.87 6.50 -0.44
N ASP A 196 1.12 7.46 -0.96
CA ASP A 196 1.57 8.85 -1.07
C ASP A 196 1.60 9.52 0.31
N HIS A 197 2.58 9.12 1.12
CA HIS A 197 2.76 9.65 2.47
C HIS A 197 3.05 11.15 2.49
N LEU A 198 3.71 11.69 1.45
CA LEU A 198 3.96 13.13 1.37
C LEU A 198 2.66 13.91 1.28
N HIS A 199 1.75 13.47 0.42
CA HIS A 199 0.42 14.07 0.29
C HIS A 199 -0.40 13.88 1.57
N PHE A 200 -0.52 12.65 2.06
CA PHE A 200 -1.30 12.35 3.26
C PHE A 200 -0.86 13.17 4.47
N LEU A 201 0.44 13.17 4.78
CA LEU A 201 0.99 13.91 5.91
C LEU A 201 0.81 15.42 5.73
N LYS A 202 0.93 15.94 4.52
CA LYS A 202 0.67 17.34 4.23
C LYS A 202 -0.79 17.74 4.48
N CYS A 203 -1.76 16.88 4.12
CA CYS A 203 -3.17 17.09 4.43
C CYS A 203 -3.43 17.24 5.94
N ILE A 204 -2.66 16.53 6.76
CA ILE A 204 -2.79 16.54 8.24
C ILE A 204 -1.76 17.46 8.92
N GLY A 205 -1.20 18.42 8.18
CA GLY A 205 -0.39 19.52 8.71
C GLY A 205 1.12 19.26 8.78
N ILE A 206 1.65 18.19 8.20
CA ILE A 206 3.07 17.87 8.21
C ILE A 206 3.65 17.89 6.78
N ASP A 207 4.45 18.89 6.46
CA ASP A 207 5.23 18.97 5.21
C ASP A 207 6.61 18.32 5.41
N LEU A 208 6.76 17.07 4.90
CA LEU A 208 8.02 16.32 5.03
C LEU A 208 9.18 16.97 4.28
N LEU A 209 8.92 17.65 3.18
CA LEU A 209 9.98 18.32 2.40
C LEU A 209 10.51 19.54 3.16
N GLU A 210 9.62 20.31 3.78
CA GLU A 210 10.02 21.41 4.64
C GLU A 210 10.73 20.91 5.91
N ARG A 211 10.23 19.82 6.51
CA ARG A 211 10.90 19.17 7.64
C ARG A 211 12.34 18.76 7.28
N ASN A 212 12.56 18.18 6.10
CA ASN A 212 13.89 17.80 5.64
C ASN A 212 14.83 19.03 5.50
N ARG A 213 14.33 20.18 5.07
CA ARG A 213 15.13 21.41 5.01
C ARG A 213 15.57 21.85 6.41
N LYS A 214 14.63 21.88 7.36
CA LYS A 214 14.91 22.28 8.77
C LYS A 214 15.83 21.31 9.54
N LEU A 215 15.93 20.07 9.14
CA LEU A 215 16.85 19.09 9.77
C LEU A 215 18.28 19.17 9.23
N LYS A 216 18.51 19.96 8.16
CA LYS A 216 19.84 20.19 7.57
C LYS A 216 20.50 21.47 8.05
N ASP A 217 19.71 22.38 8.59
CA ASP A 217 20.17 23.64 9.22
C ASP A 217 20.50 23.40 10.71
#